data_cd8d3f3922fc9c8b152759f2c590800d
#
_entry.id   cd8d3f3922fc9c8b152759f2c590800d
#
_cell.length_a   1.000
_cell.length_b   1.000
_cell.length_c   1.000
_cell.angle_alpha   90.00
_cell.angle_beta   90.00
_cell.angle_gamma   90.00
#
_symmetry.space_group_name_H-M   'P 1'
#
loop_
_entity.id
_entity.type
_entity.pdbx_description
1 polymer ?
#
loop_
_entity_poly.entity_id
_entity_poly.type
_entity_poly.pdbx_seq_one_letter_code
_entity_poly.pdbx_strand_id
1 'polypeptide(L)'
;METSALSHVADAYPMPSVGLGRPEVSDQLYEGMQRVDRVPDELYDRYDVKRGLRNADGSGVLVGLTTISDVHGYNKVDGRIEPDRGDLKYRGYSIADLVAGTHGEDRFGYEEVSYLLLSGKLPTVAQLADFEARIG
;
A
#
# COMPACT_ATOMS: atom_id res chain seq x y z
N MET A 1 -12.08 30.02 -9.47
CA MET A 1 -12.23 28.96 -10.48
C MET A 1 -10.84 28.50 -10.87
N GLU A 2 -10.29 27.57 -10.11
CA GLU A 2 -9.02 26.93 -10.46
C GLU A 2 -9.31 25.47 -10.77
N THR A 3 -9.22 25.15 -12.03
CA THR A 3 -9.42 23.81 -12.57
C THR A 3 -8.19 23.00 -12.19
N SER A 4 -8.44 21.96 -11.43
CA SER A 4 -7.48 21.00 -10.88
C SER A 4 -6.39 20.57 -11.86
N ALA A 5 -5.13 20.73 -11.45
CA ALA A 5 -3.92 20.30 -12.17
C ALA A 5 -3.86 18.77 -12.45
N LEU A 6 -4.80 18.00 -11.94
CA LEU A 6 -4.88 16.54 -12.10
C LEU A 6 -5.51 16.09 -13.42
N SER A 7 -6.23 16.97 -14.12
CA SER A 7 -6.82 16.64 -15.43
C SER A 7 -5.79 16.55 -16.57
N HIS A 8 -4.60 17.13 -16.40
CA HIS A 8 -3.57 17.15 -17.45
C HIS A 8 -2.65 15.94 -17.48
N VAL A 9 -2.64 15.12 -16.41
CA VAL A 9 -1.77 13.95 -16.34
C VAL A 9 -2.37 12.77 -17.13
N ALA A 10 -3.68 12.67 -17.19
CA ALA A 10 -4.36 11.61 -17.93
C ALA A 10 -4.23 11.75 -19.46
N ASP A 11 -4.10 12.97 -19.98
CA ASP A 11 -3.97 13.22 -21.43
C ASP A 11 -2.52 13.04 -21.94
N ALA A 12 -1.53 13.04 -21.05
CA ALA A 12 -0.11 12.95 -21.42
C ALA A 12 0.37 11.49 -21.68
N TYR A 13 -0.38 10.49 -21.24
CA TYR A 13 -0.06 9.07 -21.43
C TYR A 13 -1.32 8.31 -21.88
N PRO A 14 -1.65 8.32 -23.19
CA PRO A 14 -2.70 7.45 -23.68
C PRO A 14 -2.27 6.02 -23.45
N MET A 15 -2.93 5.35 -22.51
CA MET A 15 -2.76 3.91 -22.29
C MET A 15 -3.12 3.21 -23.59
N PRO A 16 -2.26 2.35 -24.14
CA PRO A 16 -2.60 1.58 -25.32
C PRO A 16 -3.87 0.78 -25.00
N SER A 17 -4.89 0.97 -25.81
CA SER A 17 -6.09 0.14 -25.79
C SER A 17 -5.73 -1.25 -26.34
N VAL A 18 -5.00 -2.01 -25.55
CA VAL A 18 -4.82 -3.44 -25.82
C VAL A 18 -6.17 -4.08 -25.52
N GLY A 19 -6.83 -4.56 -26.56
CA GLY A 19 -8.09 -5.30 -26.48
C GLY A 19 -7.94 -6.68 -25.84
N LEU A 20 -7.24 -6.75 -24.73
CA LEU A 20 -7.30 -7.85 -23.78
C LEU A 20 -8.65 -7.70 -23.10
N GLY A 21 -9.57 -8.64 -23.39
CA GLY A 21 -10.81 -8.76 -22.63
C GLY A 21 -10.45 -8.57 -21.16
N ARG A 22 -11.11 -7.64 -20.48
CA ARG A 22 -10.88 -7.40 -19.05
C ARG A 22 -10.94 -8.75 -18.37
N PRO A 23 -9.83 -9.23 -17.72
CA PRO A 23 -10.00 -10.35 -16.85
C PRO A 23 -11.06 -9.89 -15.84
N GLU A 24 -12.14 -10.67 -15.72
CA GLU A 24 -13.18 -10.37 -14.73
C GLU A 24 -12.52 -10.48 -13.35
N VAL A 25 -12.02 -9.35 -12.86
CA VAL A 25 -11.59 -9.22 -11.47
C VAL A 25 -12.84 -9.54 -10.66
N SER A 26 -12.74 -10.49 -9.72
CA SER A 26 -13.89 -10.82 -8.90
C SER A 26 -14.41 -9.55 -8.24
N ASP A 27 -15.73 -9.37 -8.19
CA ASP A 27 -16.37 -8.20 -7.61
C ASP A 27 -15.84 -7.93 -6.19
N GLN A 28 -15.55 -9.00 -5.43
CA GLN A 28 -14.99 -8.91 -4.09
C GLN A 28 -13.58 -8.29 -4.04
N LEU A 29 -12.71 -8.62 -4.99
CA LEU A 29 -11.36 -8.03 -5.07
C LEU A 29 -11.46 -6.56 -5.47
N TYR A 30 -12.27 -6.24 -6.46
CA TYR A 30 -12.50 -4.87 -6.91
C TYR A 30 -13.07 -3.98 -5.78
N GLU A 31 -14.10 -4.46 -5.07
CA GLU A 31 -14.64 -3.77 -3.89
C GLU A 31 -13.62 -3.64 -2.76
N GLY A 32 -12.77 -4.65 -2.57
CA GLY A 32 -11.66 -4.60 -1.62
C GLY A 32 -10.66 -3.50 -1.97
N MET A 33 -10.25 -3.42 -3.22
CA MET A 33 -9.34 -2.39 -3.73
C MET A 33 -9.93 -0.99 -3.56
N GLN A 34 -11.18 -0.78 -3.92
CA GLN A 34 -11.87 0.51 -3.77
C GLN A 34 -11.90 1.01 -2.32
N ARG A 35 -12.06 0.10 -1.35
CA ARG A 35 -12.08 0.48 0.08
C ARG A 35 -10.72 0.91 0.62
N VAL A 36 -9.63 0.35 0.09
CA VAL A 36 -8.28 0.59 0.63
C VAL A 36 -7.48 1.62 -0.15
N ASP A 37 -8.02 2.11 -1.27
CA ASP A 37 -7.32 3.01 -2.20
C ASP A 37 -7.33 4.49 -1.75
N ARG A 38 -8.09 4.85 -0.74
CA ARG A 38 -8.19 6.24 -0.28
C ARG A 38 -7.54 6.45 1.08
N VAL A 39 -6.67 7.45 1.13
CA VAL A 39 -6.20 8.04 2.39
C VAL A 39 -7.19 9.13 2.79
N PRO A 40 -7.83 9.07 3.99
CA PRO A 40 -8.72 10.12 4.46
C PRO A 40 -8.03 11.49 4.50
N ASP A 41 -8.73 12.53 4.01
CA ASP A 41 -8.18 13.88 3.90
C ASP A 41 -7.75 14.45 5.26
N GLU A 42 -8.44 14.09 6.34
CA GLU A 42 -8.13 14.50 7.71
C GLU A 42 -6.75 14.05 8.18
N LEU A 43 -6.17 13.01 7.57
CA LEU A 43 -4.82 12.57 7.90
C LEU A 43 -3.74 13.51 7.37
N TYR A 44 -4.00 14.18 6.25
CA TYR A 44 -3.07 15.19 5.72
C TYR A 44 -2.95 16.40 6.66
N ASP A 45 -4.07 16.87 7.18
CA ASP A 45 -4.11 17.95 8.18
C ASP A 45 -3.50 17.51 9.52
N ARG A 46 -3.86 16.31 9.98
CA ARG A 46 -3.39 15.75 11.25
C ARG A 46 -1.87 15.59 11.31
N TYR A 47 -1.25 15.19 10.20
CA TYR A 47 0.18 14.91 10.14
C TYR A 47 1.00 16.06 9.54
N ASP A 48 0.38 17.19 9.24
CA ASP A 48 1.04 18.38 8.65
C ASP A 48 1.94 17.98 7.47
N VAL A 49 1.36 17.28 6.50
CA VAL A 49 2.09 16.76 5.33
C VAL A 49 2.66 17.91 4.53
N LYS A 50 3.98 17.97 4.43
CA LYS A 50 4.72 19.06 3.79
C LYS A 50 5.27 18.67 2.44
N ARG A 51 5.51 19.69 1.62
CA ARG A 51 6.28 19.55 0.39
C ARG A 51 7.75 19.88 0.66
N GLY A 52 8.66 19.04 0.20
CA GLY A 52 10.09 19.21 0.39
C GLY A 52 10.75 18.01 1.07
N LEU A 53 12.05 18.08 1.32
CA LEU A 53 12.83 16.90 1.67
C LEU A 53 13.16 16.78 3.16
N ARG A 54 13.12 17.89 3.92
CA ARG A 54 13.47 17.89 5.35
C ARG A 54 12.76 18.99 6.13
N ASN A 55 12.54 18.74 7.40
CA ASN A 55 12.13 19.72 8.39
C ASN A 55 13.34 20.58 8.83
N ALA A 56 13.05 21.71 9.51
CA ALA A 56 14.10 22.61 10.01
C ALA A 56 15.04 21.94 11.03
N ASP A 57 14.56 20.94 11.76
CA ASP A 57 15.33 20.14 12.72
C ASP A 57 16.18 19.03 12.08
N GLY A 58 16.21 18.95 10.74
CA GLY A 58 16.95 17.95 9.99
C GLY A 58 16.25 16.60 9.85
N SER A 59 15.10 16.39 10.48
CA SER A 59 14.29 15.17 10.32
C SER A 59 13.69 15.09 8.92
N GLY A 60 13.31 13.87 8.50
CA GLY A 60 12.57 13.67 7.26
C GLY A 60 11.20 14.35 7.31
N VAL A 61 10.73 14.84 6.15
CA VAL A 61 9.38 15.39 6.01
C VAL A 61 8.41 14.30 5.58
N LEU A 62 7.15 14.40 6.02
CA LEU A 62 6.07 13.62 5.48
C LEU A 62 5.70 14.15 4.09
N VAL A 63 6.07 13.44 3.04
CA VAL A 63 5.79 13.80 1.66
C VAL A 63 4.53 13.15 1.10
N GLY A 64 3.95 12.23 1.85
CA GLY A 64 2.73 11.53 1.49
C GLY A 64 2.24 10.64 2.61
N LEU A 65 1.04 10.10 2.45
CA LEU A 65 0.43 9.11 3.33
C LEU A 65 0.11 7.86 2.53
N THR A 66 0.26 6.72 3.17
CA THR A 66 -0.10 5.42 2.62
C THR A 66 -0.78 4.56 3.68
N THR A 67 -1.71 3.71 3.27
CA THR A 67 -2.30 2.67 4.11
C THR A 67 -1.73 1.29 3.77
N ILE A 68 -0.79 1.22 2.82
CA ILE A 68 -0.28 -0.04 2.28
C ILE A 68 0.82 -0.60 3.16
N SER A 69 1.74 0.26 3.61
CA SER A 69 2.90 -0.18 4.39
C SER A 69 3.25 0.80 5.50
N ASP A 70 3.90 0.28 6.52
CA ASP A 70 4.49 1.04 7.61
C ASP A 70 5.91 0.54 7.84
N VAL A 71 6.86 1.47 7.94
CA VAL A 71 8.27 1.19 8.20
C VAL A 71 8.65 1.87 9.49
N HIS A 72 8.96 1.09 10.50
CA HIS A 72 9.42 1.56 11.80
C HIS A 72 10.91 1.25 11.96
N GLY A 73 11.70 2.15 12.50
CA GLY A 73 13.14 1.95 12.73
C GLY A 73 13.70 2.87 13.81
N TYR A 74 12.90 3.79 14.32
CA TYR A 74 13.28 4.68 15.40
C TYR A 74 12.07 5.26 16.11
N ASN A 75 12.27 5.68 17.35
CA ASN A 75 11.31 6.45 18.13
C ASN A 75 11.79 7.90 18.28
N LYS A 76 10.85 8.82 18.45
CA LYS A 76 11.17 10.21 18.83
C LYS A 76 10.79 10.41 20.30
N VAL A 77 11.82 10.47 21.18
CA VAL A 77 11.65 10.67 22.61
C VAL A 77 12.24 12.03 22.99
N ASP A 78 11.44 12.90 23.60
CA ASP A 78 11.84 14.26 23.99
C ASP A 78 12.55 15.06 22.87
N GLY A 79 12.07 14.88 21.63
CA GLY A 79 12.61 15.55 20.44
C GLY A 79 13.90 14.91 19.87
N ARG A 80 14.41 13.84 20.49
CA ARG A 80 15.59 13.10 20.00
C ARG A 80 15.17 11.81 19.29
N ILE A 81 15.92 11.47 18.25
CA ILE A 81 15.75 10.22 17.52
C ILE A 81 16.53 9.14 18.26
N GLU A 82 15.81 8.12 18.74
CA GLU A 82 16.36 6.92 19.35
C GLU A 82 16.14 5.73 18.41
N PRO A 83 17.22 5.01 18.03
CA PRO A 83 17.09 3.82 17.21
C PRO A 83 16.20 2.77 17.89
N ASP A 84 15.34 2.10 17.09
CA ASP A 84 14.53 0.99 17.53
C ASP A 84 14.67 -0.18 16.54
N ARG A 85 14.18 -1.34 16.93
CA ARG A 85 14.17 -2.50 16.05
C ARG A 85 13.39 -2.17 14.79
N GLY A 86 14.01 -2.39 13.62
CA GLY A 86 13.34 -2.24 12.35
C GLY A 86 12.14 -3.18 12.22
N ASP A 87 10.98 -2.64 11.85
CA ASP A 87 9.78 -3.40 11.55
C ASP A 87 9.15 -2.87 10.27
N LEU A 88 8.81 -3.79 9.37
CA LEU A 88 8.07 -3.51 8.14
C LEU A 88 6.73 -4.21 8.22
N LYS A 89 5.66 -3.46 8.01
CA LYS A 89 4.30 -4.01 7.95
C LYS A 89 3.68 -3.76 6.59
N TYR A 90 2.95 -4.75 6.08
CA TYR A 90 2.07 -4.64 4.94
C TYR A 90 0.62 -4.77 5.39
N ARG A 91 -0.19 -3.72 5.16
CA ARG A 91 -1.60 -3.67 5.60
C ARG A 91 -1.79 -4.05 7.07
N GLY A 92 -0.81 -3.70 7.93
CA GLY A 92 -0.82 -3.99 9.37
C GLY A 92 -0.22 -5.34 9.78
N TYR A 93 0.09 -6.23 8.84
CA TYR A 93 0.77 -7.51 9.11
C TYR A 93 2.28 -7.33 9.08
N SER A 94 3.00 -7.86 10.09
CA SER A 94 4.46 -7.86 10.07
C SER A 94 4.99 -8.72 8.93
N ILE A 95 6.02 -8.23 8.23
CA ILE A 95 6.67 -9.01 7.16
C ILE A 95 7.25 -10.33 7.70
N ALA A 96 7.71 -10.34 8.96
CA ALA A 96 8.24 -11.55 9.60
C ALA A 96 7.15 -12.62 9.74
N ASP A 97 5.92 -12.22 10.14
CA ASP A 97 4.79 -13.15 10.28
C ASP A 97 4.32 -13.67 8.92
N LEU A 98 4.28 -12.80 7.89
CA LEU A 98 3.93 -13.21 6.53
C LEU A 98 4.93 -14.25 5.99
N VAL A 99 6.23 -14.00 6.17
CA VAL A 99 7.29 -14.94 5.75
C VAL A 99 7.22 -16.25 6.54
N ALA A 100 7.03 -16.18 7.86
CA ALA A 100 6.93 -17.37 8.68
C ALA A 100 5.72 -18.23 8.31
N GLY A 101 4.59 -17.63 7.98
CA GLY A 101 3.38 -18.33 7.56
C GLY A 101 3.59 -19.11 6.27
N THR A 102 4.13 -18.47 5.23
CA THR A 102 4.37 -19.13 3.93
C THR A 102 5.50 -20.17 4.00
N HIS A 103 6.59 -19.85 4.72
CA HIS A 103 7.72 -20.77 4.88
C HIS A 103 7.36 -22.02 5.68
N GLY A 104 6.53 -21.86 6.72
CA GLY A 104 6.06 -23.00 7.53
C GLY A 104 5.20 -24.00 6.75
N GLU A 105 4.59 -23.58 5.65
CA GLU A 105 3.76 -24.40 4.77
C GLU A 105 4.49 -24.83 3.47
N ASP A 106 5.80 -24.55 3.37
CA ASP A 106 6.65 -24.84 2.19
C ASP A 106 6.03 -24.34 0.87
N ARG A 107 5.51 -23.10 0.86
CA ARG A 107 4.88 -22.47 -0.29
C ARG A 107 5.42 -21.07 -0.55
N PHE A 108 5.25 -20.61 -1.76
CA PHE A 108 5.55 -19.23 -2.13
C PHE A 108 4.44 -18.28 -1.64
N GLY A 109 4.83 -17.08 -1.17
CA GLY A 109 3.91 -16.10 -0.63
C GLY A 109 3.59 -14.94 -1.57
N TYR A 110 4.02 -15.00 -2.84
CA TYR A 110 3.89 -13.88 -3.78
C TYR A 110 2.42 -13.52 -4.02
N GLU A 111 1.59 -14.49 -4.36
CA GLU A 111 0.19 -14.28 -4.69
C GLU A 111 -0.61 -13.85 -3.45
N GLU A 112 -0.34 -14.46 -2.31
CA GLU A 112 -0.99 -14.11 -1.04
C GLU A 112 -0.68 -12.68 -0.61
N VAL A 113 0.59 -12.28 -0.68
CA VAL A 113 1.02 -10.90 -0.35
C VAL A 113 0.50 -9.92 -1.38
N SER A 114 0.48 -10.28 -2.66
CA SER A 114 -0.11 -9.45 -3.71
C SER A 114 -1.60 -9.21 -3.47
N TYR A 115 -2.34 -10.26 -3.12
CA TYR A 115 -3.75 -10.15 -2.74
C TYR A 115 -3.93 -9.23 -1.52
N LEU A 116 -3.11 -9.42 -0.47
CA LEU A 116 -3.13 -8.58 0.73
C LEU A 116 -2.93 -7.10 0.39
N LEU A 117 -1.92 -6.78 -0.40
CA LEU A 117 -1.62 -5.39 -0.79
C LEU A 117 -2.77 -4.74 -1.56
N LEU A 118 -3.41 -5.50 -2.47
CA LEU A 118 -4.52 -5.02 -3.29
C LEU A 118 -5.84 -4.92 -2.50
N SER A 119 -6.19 -5.95 -1.72
CA SER A 119 -7.50 -6.04 -1.06
C SER A 119 -7.53 -5.49 0.37
N GLY A 120 -6.34 -5.31 0.99
CA GLY A 120 -6.21 -4.86 2.38
C GLY A 120 -6.37 -5.95 3.42
N LYS A 121 -6.52 -7.22 3.03
CA LYS A 121 -6.69 -8.38 3.94
C LYS A 121 -6.09 -9.64 3.32
N LEU A 122 -5.71 -10.58 4.17
CA LEU A 122 -5.26 -11.90 3.70
C LEU A 122 -6.42 -12.65 3.03
N PRO A 123 -6.14 -13.40 1.94
CA PRO A 123 -7.15 -14.22 1.28
C PRO A 123 -7.52 -15.44 2.12
N THR A 124 -8.74 -15.92 1.96
CA THR A 124 -9.06 -17.31 2.28
C THR A 124 -8.46 -18.24 1.23
N VAL A 125 -8.37 -19.54 1.53
CA VAL A 125 -7.85 -20.54 0.58
C VAL A 125 -8.57 -20.49 -0.76
N ALA A 126 -9.90 -20.32 -0.76
CA ALA A 126 -10.68 -20.23 -1.99
C ALA A 126 -10.41 -18.94 -2.77
N GLN A 127 -10.21 -17.80 -2.06
CA GLN A 127 -9.88 -16.53 -2.68
C GLN A 127 -8.46 -16.54 -3.27
N LEU A 128 -7.52 -17.19 -2.59
CA LEU A 128 -6.16 -17.33 -3.10
C LEU A 128 -6.16 -18.16 -4.38
N ALA A 129 -6.82 -19.32 -4.40
CA ALA A 129 -6.91 -20.17 -5.57
C ALA A 129 -7.59 -19.45 -6.77
N ASP A 130 -8.65 -18.69 -6.54
CA ASP A 130 -9.29 -17.88 -7.61
C ASP A 130 -8.35 -16.78 -8.13
N PHE A 131 -7.61 -16.14 -7.23
CA PHE A 131 -6.64 -15.11 -7.58
C PHE A 131 -5.47 -15.67 -8.40
N GLU A 132 -4.87 -16.78 -7.97
CA GLU A 132 -3.81 -17.50 -8.69
C GLU A 132 -4.25 -17.88 -10.10
N ALA A 133 -5.46 -18.44 -10.24
CA ALA A 133 -6.00 -18.81 -11.55
C ALA A 133 -6.19 -17.63 -12.52
N ARG A 134 -6.24 -16.39 -12.00
CA ARG A 134 -6.43 -15.18 -12.81
C ARG A 134 -5.13 -14.47 -13.18
N ILE A 135 -4.10 -14.57 -12.34
CA ILE A 135 -2.82 -13.88 -12.56
C ILE A 135 -1.73 -14.78 -13.15
N GLY A 136 -1.86 -16.10 -13.02
CA GLY A 136 -0.93 -17.12 -13.56
C GLY A 136 -1.42 -17.71 -14.84
#